data_a56b347537e36a88b02c6f81cd0556c6
#
_entry.id   a56b347537e36a88b02c6f81cd0556c6
#
_cell.length_a   1.000
_cell.length_b   1.000
_cell.length_c   1.000
_cell.angle_alpha   90.00
_cell.angle_beta   90.00
_cell.angle_gamma   90.00
#
_symmetry.space_group_name_H-M   'P 1'
#
loop_
_entity.id
_entity.type
_entity.pdbx_description
1 polymer ?
#
loop_
_entity_poly.entity_id
_entity_poly.type
_entity_poly.pdbx_seq_one_letter_code
_entity_poly.pdbx_strand_id
1 'polypeptide(L)'
;MPCEPVRMTSVTLLRARSALVGAAALVLLAGAAGCDSGDDIEGGGKDAPASEQATETPPVATLVTLQHVGNRLDDEHRARVKAKVTEAVDPFFDGAYLGDFPRSDYAEAFTTFTEGAAADAQRDLDIMTSSAIADRIDSATATKRRVTVDVFAAQGHPKGATAHFFLDFDTSGGLESSMRVRGDLYLTKVKGQWKVFGYDVDEAEQR
;
A
#
# COMPACT_ATOMS: atom_id res chain seq x y z
N MET A 1 30.77 -14.70 -44.16
CA MET A 1 29.34 -14.69 -44.01
C MET A 1 28.98 -13.32 -43.42
N PRO A 2 28.31 -12.45 -44.14
CA PRO A 2 28.00 -11.10 -43.64
C PRO A 2 26.70 -11.10 -42.84
N CYS A 3 26.71 -10.39 -41.72
CA CYS A 3 25.53 -10.12 -40.88
C CYS A 3 24.65 -9.05 -41.54
N GLU A 4 23.39 -9.34 -41.77
CA GLU A 4 22.37 -8.40 -42.18
C GLU A 4 21.84 -7.57 -40.99
N PRO A 5 21.59 -6.27 -41.14
CA PRO A 5 20.99 -5.47 -40.09
C PRO A 5 19.46 -5.53 -40.15
N VAL A 6 18.85 -5.84 -39.00
CA VAL A 6 17.39 -5.81 -38.79
C VAL A 6 16.89 -4.36 -38.81
N ARG A 7 15.98 -4.07 -39.75
CA ARG A 7 15.28 -2.77 -39.87
C ARG A 7 14.23 -2.66 -38.75
N MET A 8 14.40 -1.65 -37.90
CA MET A 8 13.34 -1.15 -37.01
C MET A 8 12.31 -0.36 -37.81
N THR A 9 11.08 -0.82 -37.82
CA THR A 9 9.92 -0.06 -38.30
C THR A 9 9.32 0.73 -37.15
N SER A 10 9.42 2.05 -37.24
CA SER A 10 8.76 3.01 -36.34
C SER A 10 7.25 3.02 -36.59
N VAL A 11 6.47 2.68 -35.59
CA VAL A 11 5.00 2.88 -35.60
C VAL A 11 4.69 4.18 -34.85
N THR A 12 4.29 5.17 -35.65
CA THR A 12 3.80 6.46 -35.15
C THR A 12 2.32 6.29 -34.77
N LEU A 13 1.98 6.39 -33.50
CA LEU A 13 0.59 6.40 -33.02
C LEU A 13 0.12 7.84 -32.73
N LEU A 14 -0.93 8.22 -33.47
CA LEU A 14 -1.64 9.49 -33.41
C LEU A 14 -2.25 9.74 -32.03
N ARG A 15 -2.02 10.96 -31.52
CA ARG A 15 -2.74 11.52 -30.38
C ARG A 15 -4.14 11.96 -30.79
N ALA A 16 -5.17 11.41 -30.17
CA ALA A 16 -6.50 11.99 -30.15
C ALA A 16 -6.71 12.77 -28.83
N ARG A 17 -6.86 14.09 -28.94
CA ARG A 17 -7.31 14.98 -27.86
C ARG A 17 -8.84 15.00 -27.91
N SER A 18 -9.49 14.68 -26.80
CA SER A 18 -10.90 15.03 -26.60
C SER A 18 -11.01 15.90 -25.35
N ALA A 19 -11.34 17.15 -25.59
CA ALA A 19 -11.78 18.11 -24.58
C ALA A 19 -13.28 17.93 -24.39
N LEU A 20 -13.77 17.85 -23.18
CA LEU A 20 -15.18 18.03 -22.84
C LEU A 20 -15.28 18.93 -21.61
N VAL A 21 -15.84 20.13 -21.89
CA VAL A 21 -16.29 21.15 -20.98
C VAL A 21 -17.71 20.79 -20.53
N GLY A 22 -18.05 20.95 -19.25
CA GLY A 22 -19.41 20.83 -18.71
C GLY A 22 -19.44 21.25 -17.26
N ALA A 23 -19.72 22.44 -17.03
CA ALA A 23 -20.85 23.22 -16.50
C ALA A 23 -21.21 22.96 -15.02
N ALA A 24 -21.10 24.06 -14.26
CA ALA A 24 -21.49 24.28 -12.87
C ALA A 24 -22.98 24.10 -12.60
N ALA A 25 -23.34 23.63 -11.42
CA ALA A 25 -24.62 23.92 -10.78
C ALA A 25 -24.42 24.14 -9.28
N LEU A 26 -24.53 25.41 -8.90
CA LEU A 26 -24.67 25.92 -7.55
C LEU A 26 -26.12 25.71 -7.12
N VAL A 27 -26.37 25.03 -5.99
CA VAL A 27 -27.65 25.10 -5.28
C VAL A 27 -27.39 25.54 -3.85
N LEU A 28 -27.72 26.79 -3.57
CA LEU A 28 -27.87 27.38 -2.26
C LEU A 28 -29.31 27.09 -1.76
N LEU A 29 -29.47 26.52 -0.59
CA LEU A 29 -30.71 26.51 0.16
C LEU A 29 -30.41 26.93 1.60
N ALA A 30 -30.82 28.15 1.87
CA ALA A 30 -30.97 28.70 3.21
C ALA A 30 -32.38 28.34 3.74
N GLY A 31 -32.51 28.06 5.02
CA GLY A 31 -33.80 27.92 5.74
C GLY A 31 -33.50 27.65 7.20
N ALA A 32 -33.54 28.59 7.95
CA ALA A 32 -34.54 29.29 8.79
C ALA A 32 -34.60 28.65 10.20
N ALA A 33 -34.24 29.50 11.16
CA ALA A 33 -34.43 29.33 12.60
C ALA A 33 -35.91 29.27 12.97
N GLY A 34 -36.27 28.41 13.93
CA GLY A 34 -37.54 28.39 14.62
C GLY A 34 -37.29 27.96 16.07
N CYS A 35 -37.28 28.95 16.97
CA CYS A 35 -37.50 28.73 18.40
C CYS A 35 -39.01 28.74 18.61
N ASP A 36 -39.55 27.74 19.28
CA ASP A 36 -40.80 27.88 20.02
C ASP A 36 -40.74 27.03 21.28
N SER A 37 -41.14 27.67 22.38
CA SER A 37 -41.26 27.17 23.74
C SER A 37 -42.67 26.61 23.96
N GLY A 38 -42.81 25.50 24.65
CA GLY A 38 -44.12 25.02 25.12
C GLY A 38 -44.12 23.65 25.76
N ASP A 39 -44.19 23.64 27.04
CA ASP A 39 -44.67 22.71 28.08
C ASP A 39 -45.17 21.31 27.73
N ASP A 40 -44.69 20.37 28.57
CA ASP A 40 -45.33 19.21 29.17
C ASP A 40 -46.18 18.26 28.29
N ILE A 41 -45.73 16.97 28.29
CA ILE A 41 -46.53 15.79 28.70
C ILE A 41 -45.67 14.54 28.72
N GLU A 42 -45.79 13.75 29.81
CA GLU A 42 -45.28 12.43 30.07
C GLU A 42 -45.55 11.41 28.96
N GLY A 43 -44.63 10.48 28.86
CA GLY A 43 -45.02 9.10 28.50
C GLY A 43 -44.31 8.51 27.27
N GLY A 44 -43.51 7.50 27.50
CA GLY A 44 -43.22 6.51 26.50
C GLY A 44 -41.74 6.41 26.13
N GLY A 45 -41.01 5.62 26.89
CA GLY A 45 -39.70 5.10 26.49
C GLY A 45 -39.80 4.41 25.13
N LYS A 46 -39.04 4.96 24.19
CA LYS A 46 -38.55 4.19 23.04
C LYS A 46 -37.05 4.22 23.13
N ASP A 47 -36.53 3.08 23.50
CA ASP A 47 -35.13 2.75 23.37
C ASP A 47 -34.69 3.10 21.95
N ALA A 48 -34.00 4.22 21.83
CA ALA A 48 -33.19 4.47 20.61
C ALA A 48 -32.12 3.38 20.59
N PRO A 49 -31.95 2.63 19.50
CA PRO A 49 -30.81 1.75 19.40
C PRO A 49 -29.55 2.60 19.55
N ALA A 50 -28.80 2.29 20.62
CA ALA A 50 -27.43 2.82 20.74
C ALA A 50 -26.70 2.45 19.45
N SER A 51 -26.32 3.46 18.68
CA SER A 51 -25.38 3.24 17.60
C SER A 51 -24.13 2.66 18.25
N GLU A 52 -23.93 1.37 18.12
CA GLU A 52 -22.63 0.74 18.38
C GLU A 52 -21.65 1.44 17.45
N GLN A 53 -20.95 2.43 17.99
CA GLN A 53 -19.74 2.94 17.36
C GLN A 53 -18.80 1.76 17.31
N ALA A 54 -18.66 1.16 16.13
CA ALA A 54 -17.61 0.21 15.86
C ALA A 54 -16.29 0.86 16.28
N THR A 55 -15.70 0.35 17.35
CA THR A 55 -14.39 0.79 17.83
C THR A 55 -13.41 0.32 16.77
N GLU A 56 -13.06 1.19 15.82
CA GLU A 56 -12.04 0.91 14.82
C GLU A 56 -10.75 0.59 15.57
N THR A 57 -10.30 -0.65 15.47
CA THR A 57 -9.01 -1.06 16.00
C THR A 57 -7.94 -0.29 15.23
N PRO A 58 -7.02 0.43 15.91
CA PRO A 58 -6.00 1.20 15.22
C PRO A 58 -5.14 0.28 14.33
N PRO A 59 -4.75 0.74 13.13
CA PRO A 59 -3.98 -0.06 12.19
C PRO A 59 -2.65 -0.51 12.81
N VAL A 60 -2.25 -1.75 12.52
CA VAL A 60 -0.97 -2.31 13.00
C VAL A 60 0.19 -1.59 12.33
N ALA A 61 1.03 -0.94 13.12
CA ALA A 61 2.21 -0.23 12.63
C ALA A 61 3.32 -1.20 12.19
N THR A 62 4.08 -0.81 11.17
CA THR A 62 5.24 -1.58 10.69
C THR A 62 6.43 -1.42 11.64
N LEU A 63 6.88 -2.53 12.22
CA LEU A 63 8.06 -2.57 13.07
C LEU A 63 9.33 -2.78 12.23
N VAL A 64 10.14 -1.73 12.08
CA VAL A 64 11.41 -1.78 11.34
C VAL A 64 12.59 -1.93 12.30
N THR A 65 13.41 -2.97 12.09
CA THR A 65 14.65 -3.25 12.86
C THR A 65 15.85 -3.27 11.91
N LEU A 66 16.93 -2.56 12.26
CA LEU A 66 18.19 -2.66 11.52
C LEU A 66 19.00 -3.83 12.08
N GLN A 67 19.37 -4.79 11.23
CA GLN A 67 20.13 -5.98 11.62
C GLN A 67 21.60 -5.82 11.27
N HIS A 68 21.94 -5.63 10.01
CA HIS A 68 23.29 -5.39 9.57
C HIS A 68 23.43 -3.98 9.00
N VAL A 69 24.50 -3.30 9.40
CA VAL A 69 24.80 -1.96 8.91
C VAL A 69 26.26 -1.93 8.50
N GLY A 70 26.49 -1.94 7.19
CA GLY A 70 27.82 -1.78 6.61
C GLY A 70 28.33 -0.36 6.89
N ASN A 71 29.53 -0.25 7.50
CA ASN A 71 30.07 0.98 8.07
C ASN A 71 29.23 1.54 9.25
N ARG A 72 29.88 2.37 10.07
CA ARG A 72 29.21 2.97 11.23
C ARG A 72 28.25 4.06 10.77
N LEU A 73 26.96 3.84 10.95
CA LEU A 73 25.94 4.89 10.89
C LEU A 73 25.69 5.39 12.32
N ASP A 74 25.62 6.70 12.50
CA ASP A 74 25.15 7.30 13.74
C ASP A 74 23.64 7.06 13.95
N ASP A 75 23.15 7.37 15.13
CA ASP A 75 21.75 7.10 15.50
C ASP A 75 20.75 7.91 14.68
N GLU A 76 21.11 9.13 14.27
CA GLU A 76 20.27 9.96 13.41
C GLU A 76 20.09 9.32 12.02
N HIS A 77 21.20 8.86 11.42
CA HIS A 77 21.13 8.15 10.15
C HIS A 77 20.36 6.83 10.26
N ARG A 78 20.53 6.10 11.37
CA ARG A 78 19.76 4.87 11.64
C ARG A 78 18.27 5.13 11.73
N ALA A 79 17.84 6.15 12.48
CA ALA A 79 16.45 6.54 12.60
C ALA A 79 15.86 6.96 11.25
N ARG A 80 16.63 7.74 10.47
CA ARG A 80 16.23 8.17 9.13
C ARG A 80 16.08 7.00 8.15
N VAL A 81 16.97 6.01 8.20
CA VAL A 81 16.85 4.81 7.36
C VAL A 81 15.58 4.04 7.72
N LYS A 82 15.29 3.82 9.01
CA LYS A 82 14.05 3.15 9.43
C LYS A 82 12.82 3.86 8.88
N ALA A 83 12.72 5.18 9.06
CA ALA A 83 11.59 5.96 8.56
C ALA A 83 11.44 5.86 7.03
N LYS A 84 12.54 5.95 6.30
CA LYS A 84 12.52 5.88 4.83
C LYS A 84 12.24 4.48 4.28
N VAL A 85 12.62 3.43 4.99
CA VAL A 85 12.23 2.05 4.64
C VAL A 85 10.74 1.86 4.91
N THR A 86 10.20 2.36 6.03
CA THR A 86 8.77 2.34 6.32
C THR A 86 7.99 3.04 5.21
N GLU A 87 8.36 4.27 4.84
CA GLU A 87 7.74 5.03 3.74
C GLU A 87 7.77 4.28 2.39
N ALA A 88 8.78 3.45 2.15
CA ALA A 88 8.90 2.68 0.91
C ALA A 88 8.09 1.36 0.94
N VAL A 89 7.93 0.74 2.12
CA VAL A 89 7.33 -0.60 2.27
C VAL A 89 5.83 -0.54 2.60
N ASP A 90 5.37 0.45 3.39
CA ASP A 90 3.96 0.52 3.79
C ASP A 90 2.99 0.60 2.61
N PRO A 91 3.21 1.42 1.56
CA PRO A 91 2.34 1.44 0.40
C PRO A 91 2.23 0.08 -0.30
N PHE A 92 3.32 -0.71 -0.29
CA PHE A 92 3.30 -2.07 -0.82
C PHE A 92 2.40 -2.98 0.02
N PHE A 93 2.54 -2.99 1.35
CA PHE A 93 1.67 -3.81 2.20
C PHE A 93 0.21 -3.43 2.06
N ASP A 94 -0.10 -2.13 2.15
CA ASP A 94 -1.47 -1.63 2.09
C ASP A 94 -2.09 -1.84 0.70
N GLY A 95 -1.36 -1.50 -0.34
CA GLY A 95 -1.85 -1.61 -1.71
C GLY A 95 -1.85 -3.04 -2.28
N ALA A 96 -0.98 -3.94 -1.80
CA ALA A 96 -0.86 -5.28 -2.34
C ALA A 96 -1.76 -6.30 -1.62
N TYR A 97 -1.77 -6.26 -0.28
CA TYR A 97 -2.34 -7.35 0.51
C TYR A 97 -3.52 -6.96 1.38
N LEU A 98 -3.66 -5.69 1.78
CA LEU A 98 -4.56 -5.27 2.85
C LEU A 98 -5.69 -4.37 2.34
N GLY A 99 -6.76 -4.25 3.16
CA GLY A 99 -7.91 -3.39 2.88
C GLY A 99 -9.11 -4.15 2.35
N ASP A 100 -9.99 -3.45 1.63
CA ASP A 100 -11.25 -3.98 1.14
C ASP A 100 -11.10 -4.73 -0.19
N PHE A 101 -11.95 -5.73 -0.38
CA PHE A 101 -12.04 -6.60 -1.55
C PHE A 101 -13.50 -6.80 -1.97
N PRO A 102 -13.79 -7.27 -3.21
CA PRO A 102 -12.82 -7.58 -4.26
C PRO A 102 -12.22 -6.35 -4.92
N ARG A 103 -10.98 -6.44 -5.38
CA ARG A 103 -10.34 -5.40 -6.18
C ARG A 103 -9.49 -6.01 -7.29
N SER A 104 -9.33 -5.28 -8.40
CA SER A 104 -8.55 -5.69 -9.57
C SER A 104 -7.41 -4.73 -9.91
N ASP A 105 -7.34 -3.58 -9.24
CA ASP A 105 -6.27 -2.59 -9.43
C ASP A 105 -5.31 -2.62 -8.23
N TYR A 106 -4.04 -2.84 -8.52
CA TYR A 106 -2.95 -2.90 -7.56
C TYR A 106 -1.84 -1.87 -7.88
N ALA A 107 -2.10 -0.91 -8.76
CA ALA A 107 -1.08 0.06 -9.19
C ALA A 107 -0.50 0.87 -8.03
N GLU A 108 -1.30 1.19 -7.02
CA GLU A 108 -0.88 1.93 -5.83
C GLU A 108 0.15 1.18 -4.98
N ALA A 109 0.12 -0.15 -4.97
CA ALA A 109 1.09 -0.99 -4.25
C ALA A 109 2.54 -0.75 -4.72
N PHE A 110 2.72 -0.38 -5.97
CA PHE A 110 4.04 -0.27 -6.61
C PHE A 110 4.51 1.17 -6.83
N THR A 111 3.87 2.15 -6.19
CA THR A 111 4.23 3.59 -6.34
C THR A 111 5.63 3.92 -5.81
N THR A 112 6.13 3.12 -4.86
CA THR A 112 7.49 3.23 -4.31
C THR A 112 8.52 2.39 -5.05
N PHE A 113 8.12 1.64 -6.06
CA PHE A 113 9.02 0.86 -6.91
C PHE A 113 9.65 1.72 -8.01
N THR A 114 10.77 1.27 -8.54
CA THR A 114 11.28 1.82 -9.81
C THR A 114 10.38 1.38 -10.95
N GLU A 115 10.41 2.08 -12.07
CA GLU A 115 9.59 1.74 -13.24
C GLU A 115 9.77 0.29 -13.70
N GLY A 116 11.03 -0.21 -13.74
CA GLY A 116 11.33 -1.59 -14.10
C GLY A 116 10.75 -2.59 -13.09
N ALA A 117 11.01 -2.39 -11.79
CA ALA A 117 10.50 -3.28 -10.74
C ALA A 117 8.96 -3.26 -10.66
N ALA A 118 8.32 -2.11 -10.87
CA ALA A 118 6.87 -2.02 -10.92
C ALA A 118 6.29 -2.78 -12.13
N ALA A 119 6.94 -2.69 -13.30
CA ALA A 119 6.53 -3.45 -14.48
C ALA A 119 6.72 -4.96 -14.31
N ASP A 120 7.76 -5.39 -13.59
CA ASP A 120 7.95 -6.80 -13.24
C ASP A 120 6.86 -7.26 -12.25
N ALA A 121 6.62 -6.51 -11.17
CA ALA A 121 5.60 -6.82 -10.18
C ALA A 121 4.17 -6.89 -10.77
N GLN A 122 3.88 -6.10 -11.80
CA GLN A 122 2.62 -6.18 -12.54
C GLN A 122 2.47 -7.50 -13.33
N ARG A 123 3.56 -8.18 -13.67
CA ARG A 123 3.50 -9.51 -14.28
C ARG A 123 3.37 -10.63 -13.25
N ASP A 124 3.83 -10.36 -12.03
CA ASP A 124 3.88 -11.32 -10.92
C ASP A 124 2.76 -11.04 -9.89
N LEU A 125 1.61 -10.46 -10.30
CA LEU A 125 0.54 -10.01 -9.41
C LEU A 125 0.06 -11.11 -8.45
N ASP A 126 -0.03 -12.36 -8.90
CA ASP A 126 -0.52 -13.47 -8.09
C ASP A 126 0.40 -13.80 -6.90
N ILE A 127 1.69 -13.49 -7.03
CA ILE A 127 2.69 -13.67 -5.96
C ILE A 127 2.81 -12.36 -5.14
N MET A 128 2.82 -11.24 -5.85
CA MET A 128 3.09 -9.93 -5.27
C MET A 128 1.90 -9.30 -4.56
N THR A 129 0.70 -9.89 -4.66
CA THR A 129 -0.53 -9.32 -4.12
C THR A 129 -1.52 -10.40 -3.68
N SER A 130 -2.62 -9.98 -3.07
CA SER A 130 -3.77 -10.86 -2.79
C SER A 130 -4.66 -11.12 -4.01
N SER A 131 -4.21 -10.89 -5.25
CA SER A 131 -5.04 -11.04 -6.46
C SER A 131 -5.57 -12.47 -6.64
N ALA A 132 -4.79 -13.47 -6.31
CA ALA A 132 -5.17 -14.89 -6.41
C ALA A 132 -6.37 -15.28 -5.51
N ILE A 133 -6.66 -14.50 -4.48
CA ILE A 133 -7.77 -14.75 -3.54
C ILE A 133 -8.81 -13.62 -3.52
N ALA A 134 -8.62 -12.56 -4.29
CA ALA A 134 -9.41 -11.33 -4.24
C ALA A 134 -10.93 -11.53 -4.37
N ASP A 135 -11.37 -12.49 -5.20
CA ASP A 135 -12.79 -12.79 -5.42
C ASP A 135 -13.42 -13.61 -4.29
N ARG A 136 -12.63 -14.09 -3.33
CA ARG A 136 -13.07 -14.95 -2.25
C ARG A 136 -13.06 -14.30 -0.88
N ILE A 137 -12.56 -13.06 -0.79
CA ILE A 137 -12.46 -12.31 0.47
C ILE A 137 -13.21 -10.98 0.37
N ASP A 138 -13.68 -10.48 1.51
CA ASP A 138 -14.30 -9.17 1.63
C ASP A 138 -13.31 -8.14 2.17
N SER A 139 -12.39 -8.57 3.04
CA SER A 139 -11.33 -7.71 3.56
C SER A 139 -10.09 -8.50 3.98
N ALA A 140 -8.97 -7.80 4.09
CA ALA A 140 -7.73 -8.31 4.67
C ALA A 140 -7.17 -7.29 5.67
N THR A 141 -6.94 -7.72 6.92
CA THR A 141 -6.51 -6.87 8.02
C THR A 141 -5.18 -7.36 8.59
N ALA A 142 -4.18 -6.49 8.66
CA ALA A 142 -2.88 -6.83 9.21
C ALA A 142 -2.96 -7.19 10.70
N THR A 143 -2.35 -8.31 11.07
CA THR A 143 -2.13 -8.71 12.46
C THR A 143 -0.68 -8.53 12.90
N LYS A 144 0.26 -8.50 11.93
CA LYS A 144 1.67 -8.23 12.20
C LYS A 144 2.38 -7.71 10.95
N ARG A 145 3.18 -6.64 11.12
CA ARG A 145 4.03 -6.05 10.09
C ARG A 145 5.45 -5.95 10.63
N ARG A 146 6.38 -6.72 10.08
CA ARG A 146 7.80 -6.71 10.50
C ARG A 146 8.70 -6.57 9.30
N VAL A 147 9.73 -5.74 9.47
CA VAL A 147 10.79 -5.54 8.49
C VAL A 147 12.13 -5.54 9.19
N THR A 148 13.00 -6.45 8.81
CA THR A 148 14.40 -6.46 9.24
C THR A 148 15.25 -5.94 8.10
N VAL A 149 16.13 -4.97 8.36
CA VAL A 149 16.84 -4.24 7.30
C VAL A 149 18.32 -4.43 7.40
N ASP A 150 18.92 -4.88 6.32
CA ASP A 150 20.35 -4.86 6.09
C ASP A 150 20.71 -3.62 5.27
N VAL A 151 21.56 -2.75 5.82
CA VAL A 151 21.90 -1.47 5.20
C VAL A 151 23.28 -1.53 4.57
N PHE A 152 23.37 -1.29 3.28
CA PHE A 152 24.63 -1.00 2.62
C PHE A 152 24.95 0.49 2.76
N ALA A 153 26.03 0.80 3.49
CA ALA A 153 26.51 2.15 3.67
C ALA A 153 27.96 2.29 3.15
N ALA A 154 28.26 3.42 2.53
CA ALA A 154 29.60 3.79 2.11
C ALA A 154 29.94 5.17 2.66
N GLN A 155 31.12 5.30 3.29
CA GLN A 155 31.61 6.56 3.87
C GLN A 155 30.60 7.19 4.87
N GLY A 156 29.93 6.37 5.70
CA GLY A 156 28.93 6.82 6.66
C GLY A 156 27.56 7.18 6.06
N HIS A 157 27.36 6.99 4.77
CA HIS A 157 26.09 7.31 4.09
C HIS A 157 25.41 6.04 3.58
N PRO A 158 24.10 5.83 3.89
CA PRO A 158 23.35 4.71 3.35
C PRO A 158 23.16 4.86 1.83
N LYS A 159 23.47 3.81 1.07
CA LYS A 159 23.41 3.75 -0.38
C LYS A 159 22.30 2.83 -0.90
N GLY A 160 22.03 1.77 -0.18
CA GLY A 160 20.99 0.78 -0.46
C GLY A 160 20.63 0.00 0.79
N ALA A 161 19.58 -0.80 0.68
CA ALA A 161 19.16 -1.69 1.76
C ALA A 161 18.43 -2.91 1.20
N THR A 162 18.48 -4.02 1.94
CA THR A 162 17.56 -5.13 1.78
C THR A 162 16.58 -5.12 2.94
N ALA A 163 15.31 -5.09 2.65
CA ALA A 163 14.22 -5.16 3.61
C ALA A 163 13.63 -6.56 3.58
N HIS A 164 14.03 -7.39 4.56
CA HIS A 164 13.45 -8.71 4.80
C HIS A 164 12.14 -8.51 5.54
N PHE A 165 11.04 -8.78 4.89
CA PHE A 165 9.74 -8.53 5.49
C PHE A 165 8.96 -9.81 5.78
N PHE A 166 8.05 -9.64 6.74
CA PHE A 166 6.97 -10.54 6.88
C PHE A 166 5.69 -9.84 7.36
N LEU A 167 4.60 -10.17 6.71
CA LEU A 167 3.29 -9.63 6.95
C LEU A 167 2.34 -10.78 7.29
N ASP A 168 1.74 -10.74 8.51
CA ASP A 168 0.61 -11.59 8.86
C ASP A 168 -0.67 -10.76 8.74
N PHE A 169 -1.70 -11.35 8.17
CA PHE A 169 -3.00 -10.73 8.04
C PHE A 169 -4.12 -11.77 8.09
N ASP A 170 -5.28 -11.35 8.56
CA ASP A 170 -6.48 -12.16 8.56
C ASP A 170 -7.41 -11.70 7.45
N THR A 171 -8.05 -12.65 6.78
CA THR A 171 -9.05 -12.39 5.74
C THR A 171 -10.46 -12.66 6.27
N SER A 172 -11.45 -11.94 5.73
CA SER A 172 -12.88 -12.16 5.98
C SER A 172 -13.61 -12.46 4.67
N GLY A 173 -14.84 -12.91 4.75
CA GLY A 173 -15.70 -13.24 3.61
C GLY A 173 -15.73 -14.73 3.28
N GLY A 174 -15.73 -15.09 2.00
CA GLY A 174 -15.81 -16.49 1.56
C GLY A 174 -14.56 -17.32 1.88
N LEU A 175 -13.45 -16.69 2.16
CA LEU A 175 -12.22 -17.31 2.66
C LEU A 175 -11.79 -16.61 3.95
N GLU A 176 -12.22 -17.13 5.10
CA GLU A 176 -11.73 -16.70 6.41
C GLU A 176 -10.47 -17.48 6.77
N SER A 177 -9.34 -16.81 6.84
CA SER A 177 -8.04 -17.45 7.09
C SER A 177 -7.03 -16.47 7.65
N SER A 178 -6.10 -16.99 8.47
CA SER A 178 -4.87 -16.29 8.80
C SER A 178 -3.82 -16.58 7.75
N MET A 179 -3.33 -15.55 7.09
CA MET A 179 -2.38 -15.62 5.98
C MET A 179 -1.04 -15.05 6.41
N ARG A 180 0.01 -15.49 5.74
CA ARG A 180 1.37 -14.93 5.84
C ARG A 180 1.98 -14.80 4.47
N VAL A 181 2.61 -13.65 4.23
CA VAL A 181 3.54 -13.43 3.13
C VAL A 181 4.88 -12.95 3.68
N ARG A 182 5.96 -13.35 3.04
CA ARG A 182 7.33 -12.96 3.38
C ARG A 182 8.16 -12.80 2.11
N GLY A 183 9.25 -12.10 2.25
CA GLY A 183 10.18 -11.89 1.14
C GLY A 183 11.15 -10.77 1.40
N ASP A 184 11.85 -10.42 0.35
CA ASP A 184 12.88 -9.39 0.33
C ASP A 184 12.52 -8.30 -0.66
N LEU A 185 12.65 -7.04 -0.23
CA LEU A 185 12.61 -5.89 -1.10
C LEU A 185 13.99 -5.25 -1.15
N TYR A 186 14.52 -5.10 -2.36
CA TYR A 186 15.82 -4.48 -2.59
C TYR A 186 15.66 -2.99 -2.88
N LEU A 187 16.19 -2.14 -1.99
CA LEU A 187 16.01 -0.70 -2.03
C LEU A 187 17.28 0.02 -2.46
N THR A 188 17.11 1.04 -3.29
CA THR A 188 18.17 1.96 -3.70
C THR A 188 17.68 3.39 -3.66
N LYS A 189 18.59 4.36 -3.85
CA LYS A 189 18.25 5.78 -3.94
C LYS A 189 18.15 6.23 -5.39
N VAL A 190 16.96 6.69 -5.79
CA VAL A 190 16.72 7.32 -7.09
C VAL A 190 16.34 8.77 -6.85
N LYS A 191 17.15 9.73 -7.33
CA LYS A 191 16.95 11.17 -7.11
C LYS A 191 16.73 11.54 -5.63
N GLY A 192 17.45 10.86 -4.72
CA GLY A 192 17.38 11.09 -3.29
C GLY A 192 16.24 10.37 -2.53
N GLN A 193 15.30 9.74 -3.23
CA GLN A 193 14.22 8.94 -2.66
C GLN A 193 14.59 7.46 -2.63
N TRP A 194 14.18 6.75 -1.58
CA TRP A 194 14.28 5.31 -1.53
C TRP A 194 13.21 4.69 -2.44
N LYS A 195 13.65 3.78 -3.31
CA LYS A 195 12.80 3.04 -4.24
C LYS A 195 13.15 1.56 -4.22
N VAL A 196 12.14 0.70 -4.33
CA VAL A 196 12.33 -0.73 -4.54
C VAL A 196 12.74 -0.95 -5.99
N PHE A 197 13.91 -1.53 -6.22
CA PHE A 197 14.42 -1.82 -7.57
C PHE A 197 14.40 -3.31 -7.93
N GLY A 198 14.05 -4.16 -6.98
CA GLY A 198 13.89 -5.60 -7.15
C GLY A 198 13.27 -6.22 -5.91
N TYR A 199 12.80 -7.44 -6.03
CA TYR A 199 12.13 -8.18 -4.97
C TYR A 199 12.38 -9.68 -5.12
N ASP A 200 12.16 -10.40 -4.03
CA ASP A 200 12.06 -11.85 -3.96
C ASP A 200 10.98 -12.16 -2.92
N VAL A 201 9.81 -12.59 -3.36
CA VAL A 201 8.62 -12.72 -2.51
C VAL A 201 8.05 -14.12 -2.64
N ASP A 202 7.83 -14.77 -1.50
CA ASP A 202 7.13 -16.05 -1.44
C ASP A 202 5.61 -15.84 -1.64
N GLU A 203 4.94 -16.80 -2.26
CA GLU A 203 3.49 -16.82 -2.35
C GLU A 203 2.87 -16.77 -0.94
N ALA A 204 1.73 -16.07 -0.80
CA ALA A 204 1.03 -15.98 0.47
C ALA A 204 0.50 -17.36 0.90
N GLU A 205 0.83 -17.79 2.11
CA GLU A 205 0.46 -19.10 2.67
C GLU A 205 -0.51 -18.97 3.83
N GLN A 206 -1.38 -19.98 4.03
CA GLN A 206 -2.20 -20.11 5.24
C GLN A 206 -1.33 -20.53 6.42
N ARG A 207 -1.66 -20.01 7.61
CA ARG A 207 -0.94 -20.29 8.87
C ARG A 207 -1.66 -21.34 9.68
#